data_c3f7331a5c7d47581e1f5fdb9221e880
#
_entry.id   c3f7331a5c7d47581e1f5fdb9221e880
#
_cell.length_a   1.000
_cell.length_b   1.000
_cell.length_c   1.000
_cell.angle_alpha   90.00
_cell.angle_beta   90.00
_cell.angle_gamma   90.00
#
_symmetry.space_group_name_H-M   'P 1'
#
loop_
_entity.id
_entity.type
_entity.pdbx_description
1 polymer ?
#
loop_
_entity_poly.entity_id
_entity_poly.type
_entity_poly.pdbx_seq_one_letter_code
_entity_poly.pdbx_strand_id
1 'polypeptide(L)'
;MNRGLVYFHFDPHHQVRDYVVAALSSLRPHADHILLVSNSPISEADRTRLETCCDEILQRPNEGLDAGAYRAGLEHLGWERLADFDELILTNHTYYAPLRPWEEVLARAANWGDISFWGMTEHAAMRPHPFLAQRELPRHLQSHWIAVRRRLLTDPAFREYWEQMPPVTSYRDSIQWHESRFTGHFAELGHTWEVAFPVDR
;
A
#
# COMPACT_ATOMS: atom_id res chain seq x y z
N MET A 1 11.58 15.58 1.54
CA MET A 1 11.37 14.12 1.27
C MET A 1 10.44 14.02 0.09
N ASN A 2 10.91 13.46 -1.02
CA ASN A 2 10.08 13.23 -2.21
C ASN A 2 9.22 11.97 -1.99
N ARG A 3 7.91 12.13 -1.82
CA ARG A 3 6.99 11.04 -1.47
C ARG A 3 5.99 10.78 -2.58
N GLY A 4 5.97 9.52 -3.05
CA GLY A 4 4.92 9.00 -3.94
C GLY A 4 3.82 8.30 -3.15
N LEU A 5 2.63 8.23 -3.76
CA LEU A 5 1.48 7.52 -3.23
C LEU A 5 0.80 6.72 -4.34
N VAL A 6 0.58 5.44 -4.14
CA VAL A 6 -0.31 4.59 -4.93
C VAL A 6 -1.53 4.28 -4.08
N TYR A 7 -2.68 4.84 -4.46
CA TYR A 7 -3.94 4.67 -3.73
C TYR A 7 -4.85 3.74 -4.52
N PHE A 8 -5.13 2.56 -3.97
CA PHE A 8 -6.06 1.62 -4.58
C PHE A 8 -7.52 1.93 -4.19
N HIS A 9 -8.39 1.97 -5.21
CA HIS A 9 -9.83 2.16 -5.07
C HIS A 9 -10.62 1.04 -5.74
N PHE A 10 -11.67 0.57 -5.08
CA PHE A 10 -12.70 -0.30 -5.62
C PHE A 10 -14.05 -0.01 -4.94
N ASP A 11 -15.10 0.12 -5.72
CA ASP A 11 -16.49 0.19 -5.23
C ASP A 11 -17.39 -0.65 -6.15
N PRO A 12 -18.16 -1.63 -5.63
CA PRO A 12 -18.99 -2.51 -6.45
C PRO A 12 -20.16 -1.77 -7.13
N HIS A 13 -20.46 -0.55 -6.68
CA HIS A 13 -21.47 0.31 -7.27
C HIS A 13 -20.89 1.39 -8.20
N HIS A 14 -19.59 1.30 -8.48
CA HIS A 14 -18.86 2.22 -9.36
C HIS A 14 -18.94 3.69 -8.90
N GLN A 15 -18.82 3.92 -7.58
CA GLN A 15 -18.92 5.24 -6.98
C GLN A 15 -17.61 5.60 -6.26
N VAL A 16 -17.14 6.82 -6.48
CA VAL A 16 -16.08 7.40 -5.65
C VAL A 16 -16.73 8.09 -4.46
N ARG A 17 -16.75 7.42 -3.32
CA ARG A 17 -17.36 7.93 -2.09
C ARG A 17 -16.60 9.14 -1.55
N ASP A 18 -17.31 10.03 -0.85
CA ASP A 18 -16.74 11.27 -0.31
C ASP A 18 -15.56 11.03 0.63
N TYR A 19 -15.55 9.93 1.40
CA TYR A 19 -14.43 9.60 2.26
C TYR A 19 -13.13 9.30 1.49
N VAL A 20 -13.24 8.77 0.26
CA VAL A 20 -12.07 8.52 -0.61
C VAL A 20 -11.44 9.85 -1.04
N VAL A 21 -12.28 10.80 -1.51
CA VAL A 21 -11.81 12.13 -1.88
C VAL A 21 -11.25 12.87 -0.67
N ALA A 22 -11.90 12.76 0.48
CA ALA A 22 -11.44 13.37 1.73
C ALA A 22 -10.09 12.80 2.16
N ALA A 23 -9.89 11.47 2.09
CA ALA A 23 -8.61 10.81 2.40
C ALA A 23 -7.50 11.29 1.47
N LEU A 24 -7.72 11.27 0.16
CA LEU A 24 -6.77 11.74 -0.85
C LEU A 24 -6.42 13.22 -0.68
N SER A 25 -7.44 14.08 -0.49
CA SER A 25 -7.23 15.52 -0.26
C SER A 25 -6.41 15.77 1.00
N SER A 26 -6.62 14.98 2.05
CA SER A 26 -5.85 15.09 3.30
C SER A 26 -4.41 14.60 3.16
N LEU A 27 -4.13 13.67 2.23
CA LEU A 27 -2.79 13.14 1.93
C LEU A 27 -2.03 14.05 0.94
N ARG A 28 -2.74 14.83 0.12
CA ARG A 28 -2.13 15.69 -0.90
C ARG A 28 -0.99 16.59 -0.40
N PRO A 29 -1.10 17.27 0.77
CA PRO A 29 0.00 18.09 1.30
C PRO A 29 1.26 17.29 1.69
N HIS A 30 1.17 15.97 1.78
CA HIS A 30 2.23 15.08 2.25
C HIS A 30 2.83 14.19 1.16
N ALA A 31 2.33 14.31 -0.08
CA ALA A 31 2.80 13.52 -1.22
C ALA A 31 3.09 14.43 -2.42
N ASP A 32 4.26 14.22 -3.04
CA ASP A 32 4.69 14.96 -4.22
C ASP A 32 4.02 14.41 -5.49
N HIS A 33 3.63 13.14 -5.46
CA HIS A 33 2.91 12.49 -6.55
C HIS A 33 1.89 11.48 -6.03
N ILE A 34 0.64 11.57 -6.50
CA ILE A 34 -0.45 10.66 -6.14
C ILE A 34 -1.01 10.00 -7.41
N LEU A 35 -0.85 8.68 -7.49
CA LEU A 35 -1.50 7.82 -8.47
C LEU A 35 -2.69 7.11 -7.82
N LEU A 36 -3.90 7.37 -8.31
CA LEU A 36 -5.07 6.55 -7.99
C LEU A 36 -5.15 5.37 -8.96
N VAL A 37 -5.21 4.16 -8.43
CA VAL A 37 -5.49 2.93 -9.21
C VAL A 37 -6.90 2.46 -8.87
N SER A 38 -7.81 2.52 -9.84
CA SER A 38 -9.20 2.10 -9.65
C SER A 38 -9.51 0.78 -10.39
N ASN A 39 -9.99 -0.20 -9.64
CA ASN A 39 -10.58 -1.42 -10.20
C ASN A 39 -12.08 -1.26 -10.50
N SER A 40 -12.60 -0.03 -10.40
CA SER A 40 -13.99 0.32 -10.78
C SER A 40 -13.98 1.35 -11.89
N PRO A 41 -14.97 1.36 -12.78
CA PRO A 41 -15.23 2.47 -13.66
C PRO A 41 -15.38 3.78 -12.87
N ILE A 42 -14.81 4.86 -13.40
CA ILE A 42 -14.88 6.21 -12.80
C ILE A 42 -15.72 7.08 -13.73
N SER A 43 -16.78 7.70 -13.20
CA SER A 43 -17.60 8.66 -13.94
C SER A 43 -16.82 9.96 -14.22
N GLU A 44 -17.21 10.73 -15.25
CA GLU A 44 -16.62 12.04 -15.50
C GLU A 44 -16.73 13.00 -14.30
N ALA A 45 -17.85 12.96 -13.59
CA ALA A 45 -18.03 13.76 -12.38
C ALA A 45 -17.05 13.37 -11.27
N ASP A 46 -16.84 12.06 -11.07
CA ASP A 46 -15.89 11.58 -10.07
C ASP A 46 -14.44 11.82 -10.51
N ARG A 47 -14.16 11.72 -11.82
CA ARG A 47 -12.84 12.05 -12.37
C ARG A 47 -12.46 13.50 -12.06
N THR A 48 -13.38 14.44 -12.31
CA THR A 48 -13.17 15.86 -12.01
C THR A 48 -12.90 16.09 -10.51
N ARG A 49 -13.57 15.36 -9.64
CA ARG A 49 -13.33 15.43 -8.18
C ARG A 49 -11.94 14.90 -7.81
N LEU A 50 -11.54 13.78 -8.40
CA LEU A 50 -10.25 13.13 -8.13
C LEU A 50 -9.06 13.93 -8.67
N GLU A 51 -9.20 14.59 -9.82
CA GLU A 51 -8.18 15.45 -10.42
C GLU A 51 -7.79 16.64 -9.53
N THR A 52 -8.61 16.99 -8.53
CA THR A 52 -8.25 18.00 -7.53
C THR A 52 -7.26 17.49 -6.47
N CYS A 53 -7.10 16.17 -6.32
CA CYS A 53 -6.30 15.56 -5.27
C CYS A 53 -5.33 14.47 -5.77
N CYS A 54 -5.43 14.05 -7.03
CA CYS A 54 -4.54 13.07 -7.65
C CYS A 54 -3.84 13.66 -8.87
N ASP A 55 -2.61 13.23 -9.14
CA ASP A 55 -1.86 13.62 -10.32
C ASP A 55 -2.16 12.70 -11.51
N GLU A 56 -2.41 11.42 -11.22
CA GLU A 56 -2.72 10.40 -12.23
C GLU A 56 -3.85 9.48 -11.77
N ILE A 57 -4.65 8.98 -12.72
CA ILE A 57 -5.74 8.03 -12.48
C ILE A 57 -5.58 6.87 -13.47
N LEU A 58 -5.27 5.69 -12.94
CA LEU A 58 -5.20 4.44 -13.69
C LEU A 58 -6.47 3.62 -13.44
N GLN A 59 -7.34 3.49 -14.43
CA GLN A 59 -8.50 2.60 -14.37
C GLN A 59 -8.16 1.26 -14.99
N ARG A 60 -8.51 0.16 -14.31
CA ARG A 60 -8.22 -1.21 -14.76
C ARG A 60 -9.36 -2.18 -14.43
N PRO A 61 -9.37 -3.40 -15.01
CA PRO A 61 -10.28 -4.46 -14.61
C PRO A 61 -10.14 -4.82 -13.12
N ASN A 62 -11.25 -5.28 -12.50
CA ASN A 62 -11.23 -5.71 -11.10
C ASN A 62 -10.59 -7.09 -10.96
N GLU A 63 -9.27 -7.12 -10.94
CA GLU A 63 -8.46 -8.33 -10.84
C GLU A 63 -7.36 -8.13 -9.80
N GLY A 64 -7.02 -9.19 -9.06
CA GLY A 64 -5.87 -9.21 -8.16
C GLY A 64 -6.03 -8.41 -6.86
N LEU A 65 -7.24 -7.91 -6.56
CA LEU A 65 -7.53 -7.13 -5.35
C LEU A 65 -6.55 -5.94 -5.15
N ASP A 66 -6.16 -5.64 -3.92
CA ASP A 66 -5.18 -4.61 -3.57
C ASP A 66 -3.78 -4.94 -4.09
N ALA A 67 -3.32 -6.18 -3.92
CA ALA A 67 -2.01 -6.63 -4.40
C ALA A 67 -1.84 -6.44 -5.92
N GLY A 68 -2.86 -6.83 -6.70
CA GLY A 68 -2.88 -6.61 -8.14
C GLY A 68 -2.93 -5.13 -8.53
N ALA A 69 -3.65 -4.32 -7.76
CA ALA A 69 -3.72 -2.88 -7.98
C ALA A 69 -2.39 -2.19 -7.65
N TYR A 70 -1.74 -2.56 -6.55
CA TYR A 70 -0.41 -2.04 -6.20
C TYR A 70 0.62 -2.38 -7.27
N ARG A 71 0.67 -3.66 -7.70
CA ARG A 71 1.54 -4.07 -8.79
C ARG A 71 1.30 -3.25 -10.05
N ALA A 72 0.06 -3.10 -10.49
CA ALA A 72 -0.27 -2.30 -11.67
C ALA A 72 0.12 -0.83 -11.52
N GLY A 73 -0.03 -0.26 -10.31
CA GLY A 73 0.41 1.10 -10.02
C GLY A 73 1.92 1.26 -10.09
N LEU A 74 2.69 0.30 -9.56
CA LEU A 74 4.15 0.29 -9.63
C LEU A 74 4.66 0.15 -11.07
N GLU A 75 4.05 -0.76 -11.85
CA GLU A 75 4.33 -0.94 -13.28
C GLU A 75 4.00 0.33 -14.10
N HIS A 76 2.88 1.00 -13.78
CA HIS A 76 2.46 2.23 -14.44
C HIS A 76 3.41 3.40 -14.14
N LEU A 77 3.83 3.57 -12.89
CA LEU A 77 4.84 4.57 -12.51
C LEU A 77 6.19 4.30 -13.18
N GLY A 78 6.49 3.03 -13.44
CA GLY A 78 7.77 2.58 -14.00
C GLY A 78 8.84 2.36 -12.93
N TRP A 79 9.44 1.18 -12.95
CA TRP A 79 10.41 0.72 -11.94
C TRP A 79 11.60 1.67 -11.76
N GLU A 80 12.07 2.30 -12.82
CA GLU A 80 13.18 3.24 -12.77
C GLU A 80 12.79 4.53 -12.05
N ARG A 81 11.57 5.02 -12.26
CA ARG A 81 11.05 6.23 -11.60
C ARG A 81 10.85 6.04 -10.10
N LEU A 82 10.65 4.81 -9.62
CA LEU A 82 10.53 4.55 -8.18
C LEU A 82 11.79 4.97 -7.41
N ALA A 83 12.96 4.96 -8.04
CA ALA A 83 14.21 5.43 -7.45
C ALA A 83 14.24 6.95 -7.18
N ASP A 84 13.34 7.74 -7.80
CA ASP A 84 13.24 9.18 -7.56
C ASP A 84 12.56 9.49 -6.22
N PHE A 85 11.74 8.57 -5.70
CA PHE A 85 11.08 8.75 -4.41
C PHE A 85 12.01 8.42 -3.24
N ASP A 86 11.94 9.22 -2.19
CA ASP A 86 12.52 8.88 -0.88
C ASP A 86 11.66 7.83 -0.16
N GLU A 87 10.33 7.92 -0.37
CA GLU A 87 9.33 7.01 0.19
C GLU A 87 8.13 6.88 -0.78
N LEU A 88 7.66 5.65 -1.00
CA LEU A 88 6.43 5.36 -1.73
C LEU A 88 5.44 4.67 -0.81
N ILE A 89 4.24 5.23 -0.68
CA ILE A 89 3.17 4.67 0.12
C ILE A 89 2.22 3.88 -0.79
N LEU A 90 2.00 2.61 -0.46
CA LEU A 90 0.96 1.76 -1.02
C LEU A 90 -0.20 1.74 -0.02
N THR A 91 -1.38 2.23 -0.41
CA THR A 91 -2.54 2.30 0.48
C THR A 91 -3.84 2.08 -0.28
N ASN A 92 -4.93 1.83 0.44
CA ASN A 92 -6.22 1.53 -0.17
C ASN A 92 -7.39 2.22 0.55
N HIS A 93 -8.59 2.05 0.00
CA HIS A 93 -9.82 2.67 0.45
C HIS A 93 -10.55 1.94 1.59
N THR A 94 -9.98 0.87 2.14
CA THR A 94 -10.70 -0.02 3.08
C THR A 94 -10.79 0.51 4.51
N TYR A 95 -10.27 1.69 4.78
CA TYR A 95 -10.31 2.34 6.08
C TYR A 95 -10.68 3.83 5.96
N TYR A 96 -11.23 4.39 7.03
CA TYR A 96 -11.52 5.81 7.12
C TYR A 96 -10.35 6.56 7.72
N ALA A 97 -9.84 7.58 7.00
CA ALA A 97 -8.72 8.40 7.44
C ALA A 97 -8.84 9.84 6.89
N PRO A 98 -8.18 10.81 7.56
CA PRO A 98 -7.44 10.65 8.81
C PRO A 98 -8.34 10.78 10.05
N LEU A 99 -8.06 9.99 11.09
CA LEU A 99 -8.66 10.20 12.42
C LEU A 99 -7.83 11.16 13.28
N ARG A 100 -6.57 11.39 12.87
CA ARG A 100 -5.62 12.35 13.44
C ARG A 100 -4.80 12.97 12.31
N PRO A 101 -4.18 14.14 12.52
CA PRO A 101 -3.31 14.75 11.53
C PRO A 101 -2.23 13.77 11.03
N TRP A 102 -2.03 13.72 9.71
CA TRP A 102 -1.01 12.85 9.10
C TRP A 102 0.40 13.17 9.58
N GLU A 103 0.65 14.45 9.92
CA GLU A 103 1.94 14.92 10.46
C GLU A 103 2.40 14.11 11.68
N GLU A 104 1.48 13.69 12.55
CA GLU A 104 1.81 12.94 13.76
C GLU A 104 2.45 11.59 13.43
N VAL A 105 1.84 10.83 12.50
CA VAL A 105 2.35 9.52 12.12
C VAL A 105 3.56 9.63 11.22
N LEU A 106 3.57 10.58 10.28
CA LEU A 106 4.70 10.80 9.37
C LEU A 106 5.94 11.31 10.13
N ALA A 107 5.77 12.19 11.12
CA ALA A 107 6.86 12.62 11.98
C ALA A 107 7.41 11.48 12.85
N ARG A 108 6.53 10.59 13.35
CA ARG A 108 6.97 9.38 14.06
C ARG A 108 7.81 8.51 13.13
N ALA A 109 7.32 8.23 11.92
CA ALA A 109 8.05 7.42 10.95
C ALA A 109 9.40 8.03 10.58
N ALA A 110 9.51 9.35 10.47
CA ALA A 110 10.76 10.04 10.18
C ALA A 110 11.85 9.82 11.26
N ASN A 111 11.45 9.52 12.49
CA ASN A 111 12.37 9.28 13.62
C ASN A 111 12.86 7.81 13.74
N TRP A 112 12.40 6.88 12.92
CA TRP A 112 12.82 5.46 13.01
C TRP A 112 14.19 5.15 12.39
N GLY A 113 14.95 6.17 12.02
CA GLY A 113 16.29 5.97 11.47
C GLY A 113 16.28 5.23 10.13
N ASP A 114 17.24 4.34 9.92
CA ASP A 114 17.47 3.65 8.64
C ASP A 114 16.64 2.35 8.54
N ILE A 115 15.31 2.50 8.51
CA ILE A 115 14.40 1.40 8.17
C ILE A 115 14.12 1.39 6.66
N SER A 116 13.78 0.23 6.14
CA SER A 116 13.49 0.04 4.70
C SER A 116 12.01 0.20 4.36
N PHE A 117 11.12 -0.10 5.30
CA PHE A 117 9.68 0.05 5.11
C PHE A 117 8.95 0.10 6.45
N TRP A 118 7.71 0.57 6.43
CA TRP A 118 6.86 0.60 7.61
C TRP A 118 5.37 0.50 7.26
N GLY A 119 4.56 0.13 8.25
CA GLY A 119 3.11 0.05 8.09
C GLY A 119 2.35 0.86 9.14
N MET A 120 1.07 1.12 8.85
CA MET A 120 0.18 1.77 9.82
C MET A 120 -0.11 0.85 10.98
N THR A 121 -0.54 -0.37 10.69
CA THR A 121 -0.89 -1.41 11.65
C THR A 121 -0.25 -2.75 11.25
N GLU A 122 -0.26 -3.69 12.18
CA GLU A 122 0.26 -5.03 11.99
C GLU A 122 -0.76 -6.08 12.40
N HIS A 123 -0.58 -7.29 11.93
CA HIS A 123 -1.26 -8.47 12.42
C HIS A 123 -0.31 -9.26 13.32
N ALA A 124 -0.76 -9.61 14.53
CA ALA A 124 0.03 -10.47 15.42
C ALA A 124 0.21 -11.87 14.83
N ALA A 125 1.30 -12.54 15.22
CA ALA A 125 1.48 -13.94 14.84
C ALA A 125 0.31 -14.79 15.38
N MET A 126 -0.19 -15.74 14.57
CA MET A 126 -1.32 -16.59 14.92
C MET A 126 -1.01 -18.08 14.69
N ARG A 127 -1.36 -18.91 15.67
CA ARG A 127 -1.31 -20.36 15.55
C ARG A 127 -2.66 -20.96 15.96
N PRO A 128 -3.24 -21.88 15.15
CA PRO A 128 -2.80 -22.30 13.83
C PRO A 128 -3.03 -21.19 12.78
N HIS A 129 -2.35 -21.27 11.65
CA HIS A 129 -2.60 -20.40 10.51
C HIS A 129 -4.06 -20.59 10.03
N PRO A 130 -4.84 -19.52 9.79
CA PRO A 130 -6.27 -19.63 9.48
C PRO A 130 -6.59 -20.41 8.19
N PHE A 131 -5.63 -20.48 7.27
CA PHE A 131 -5.79 -21.19 5.99
C PHE A 131 -4.90 -22.45 5.85
N LEU A 132 -3.91 -22.63 6.74
CA LEU A 132 -2.92 -23.70 6.67
C LEU A 132 -2.72 -24.30 8.06
N ALA A 133 -3.62 -25.19 8.46
CA ALA A 133 -3.82 -25.68 9.84
C ALA A 133 -2.55 -26.12 10.64
N GLN A 134 -1.46 -26.48 9.97
CA GLN A 134 -0.21 -26.92 10.61
C GLN A 134 0.90 -25.86 10.57
N ARG A 135 0.60 -24.64 10.11
CA ARG A 135 1.56 -23.55 10.01
C ARG A 135 1.21 -22.41 10.95
N GLU A 136 2.14 -21.51 11.11
CA GLU A 136 1.94 -20.23 11.77
C GLU A 136 1.71 -19.15 10.71
N LEU A 137 0.76 -18.25 10.95
CA LEU A 137 0.70 -16.96 10.27
C LEU A 137 1.71 -16.05 10.98
N PRO A 138 2.77 -15.60 10.34
CA PRO A 138 3.77 -14.76 10.97
C PRO A 138 3.22 -13.37 11.30
N ARG A 139 3.85 -12.69 12.26
CA ARG A 139 3.61 -11.26 12.49
C ARG A 139 3.98 -10.50 11.21
N HIS A 140 3.11 -9.61 10.75
CA HIS A 140 3.31 -8.87 9.50
C HIS A 140 2.56 -7.54 9.48
N LEU A 141 2.99 -6.62 8.62
CA LEU A 141 2.26 -5.39 8.33
C LEU A 141 1.00 -5.69 7.52
N GLN A 142 -0.08 -4.98 7.82
CA GLN A 142 -1.32 -5.08 7.04
C GLN A 142 -1.22 -4.27 5.75
N SER A 143 -1.72 -4.84 4.64
CA SER A 143 -1.56 -4.32 3.28
C SER A 143 -2.26 -2.99 3.00
N HIS A 144 -3.18 -2.56 3.87
CA HIS A 144 -3.91 -1.32 3.65
C HIS A 144 -3.02 -0.05 3.76
N TRP A 145 -1.83 -0.17 4.37
CA TRP A 145 -0.81 0.88 4.38
C TRP A 145 0.58 0.29 4.54
N ILE A 146 1.37 0.39 3.49
CA ILE A 146 2.79 0.04 3.49
C ILE A 146 3.56 1.19 2.85
N ALA A 147 4.45 1.82 3.61
CA ALA A 147 5.36 2.84 3.12
C ALA A 147 6.75 2.23 2.91
N VAL A 148 7.23 2.28 1.68
CA VAL A 148 8.50 1.69 1.25
C VAL A 148 9.49 2.81 1.00
N ARG A 149 10.65 2.77 1.67
CA ARG A 149 11.70 3.77 1.53
C ARG A 149 12.65 3.44 0.38
N ARG A 150 13.39 4.45 -0.07
CA ARG A 150 14.33 4.38 -1.20
C ARG A 150 15.23 3.14 -1.15
N ARG A 151 15.76 2.80 0.04
CA ARG A 151 16.61 1.62 0.22
C ARG A 151 16.00 0.34 -0.33
N LEU A 152 14.70 0.11 -0.10
CA LEU A 152 14.00 -1.05 -0.63
C LEU A 152 13.48 -0.78 -2.06
N LEU A 153 13.01 0.44 -2.37
CA LEU A 153 12.53 0.78 -3.71
C LEU A 153 13.59 0.58 -4.80
N THR A 154 14.88 0.75 -4.45
CA THR A 154 16.02 0.58 -5.36
C THR A 154 16.64 -0.82 -5.31
N ASP A 155 16.20 -1.68 -4.41
CA ASP A 155 16.67 -3.06 -4.36
C ASP A 155 15.99 -3.87 -5.49
N PRO A 156 16.75 -4.58 -6.34
CA PRO A 156 16.18 -5.45 -7.38
C PRO A 156 15.15 -6.46 -6.85
N ALA A 157 15.31 -6.92 -5.61
CA ALA A 157 14.39 -7.86 -4.97
C ALA A 157 12.97 -7.27 -4.81
N PHE A 158 12.81 -5.92 -4.72
CA PHE A 158 11.51 -5.29 -4.66
C PHE A 158 10.74 -5.48 -5.97
N ARG A 159 11.40 -5.23 -7.10
CA ARG A 159 10.81 -5.46 -8.42
C ARG A 159 10.51 -6.95 -8.64
N GLU A 160 11.46 -7.82 -8.34
CA GLU A 160 11.31 -9.28 -8.48
C GLU A 160 10.14 -9.81 -7.67
N TYR A 161 9.93 -9.32 -6.44
CA TYR A 161 8.80 -9.70 -5.58
C TYR A 161 7.47 -9.47 -6.29
N TRP A 162 7.28 -8.27 -6.88
CA TRP A 162 6.04 -7.91 -7.56
C TRP A 162 5.87 -8.64 -8.89
N GLU A 163 6.93 -8.76 -9.68
CA GLU A 163 6.89 -9.44 -10.98
C GLU A 163 6.62 -10.95 -10.85
N GLN A 164 7.17 -11.59 -9.82
CA GLN A 164 7.04 -13.03 -9.58
C GLN A 164 5.84 -13.40 -8.70
N MET A 165 5.07 -12.42 -8.23
CA MET A 165 3.89 -12.70 -7.39
C MET A 165 2.87 -13.54 -8.19
N PRO A 166 2.42 -14.68 -7.63
CA PRO A 166 1.38 -15.49 -8.26
C PRO A 166 0.09 -14.70 -8.48
N PRO A 167 -0.74 -15.09 -9.44
CA PRO A 167 -2.05 -14.47 -9.64
C PRO A 167 -2.90 -14.50 -8.36
N VAL A 168 -3.38 -13.34 -7.95
CA VAL A 168 -4.29 -13.18 -6.80
C VAL A 168 -5.72 -13.22 -7.34
N THR A 169 -6.45 -14.30 -7.05
CA THR A 169 -7.82 -14.52 -7.54
C THR A 169 -8.85 -14.51 -6.42
N SER A 170 -8.41 -14.53 -5.18
CA SER A 170 -9.27 -14.55 -4.00
C SER A 170 -8.68 -13.75 -2.84
N TYR A 171 -9.51 -13.43 -1.84
CA TYR A 171 -9.08 -12.81 -0.59
C TYR A 171 -8.00 -13.64 0.13
N ARG A 172 -8.14 -14.97 0.10
CA ARG A 172 -7.13 -15.89 0.64
C ARG A 172 -5.78 -15.73 -0.06
N ASP A 173 -5.79 -15.60 -1.39
CA ASP A 173 -4.56 -15.43 -2.18
C ASP A 173 -3.87 -14.11 -1.83
N SER A 174 -4.64 -13.01 -1.67
CA SER A 174 -4.09 -11.71 -1.26
C SER A 174 -3.37 -11.80 0.08
N ILE A 175 -3.97 -12.46 1.07
CA ILE A 175 -3.32 -12.67 2.36
C ILE A 175 -2.08 -13.56 2.19
N GLN A 176 -2.18 -14.68 1.48
CA GLN A 176 -1.12 -15.68 1.40
C GLN A 176 0.05 -15.22 0.54
N TRP A 177 -0.20 -14.54 -0.59
CA TRP A 177 0.83 -14.18 -1.56
C TRP A 177 1.38 -12.77 -1.38
N HIS A 178 0.65 -11.91 -0.69
CA HIS A 178 1.07 -10.53 -0.47
C HIS A 178 1.10 -10.15 1.00
N GLU A 179 -0.03 -9.98 1.68
CA GLU A 179 -0.08 -9.35 3.00
C GLU A 179 0.82 -10.05 4.02
N SER A 180 0.63 -11.36 4.24
CA SER A 180 1.43 -12.10 5.22
C SER A 180 2.86 -12.39 4.77
N ARG A 181 3.15 -12.28 3.48
CA ARG A 181 4.46 -12.60 2.90
C ARG A 181 5.39 -11.40 2.82
N PHE A 182 4.87 -10.21 2.50
CA PHE A 182 5.67 -9.01 2.22
C PHE A 182 6.70 -8.73 3.32
N THR A 183 6.23 -8.61 4.56
CA THR A 183 7.10 -8.28 5.71
C THR A 183 8.18 -9.33 5.92
N GLY A 184 7.82 -10.60 5.96
CA GLY A 184 8.78 -11.70 6.19
C GLY A 184 9.81 -11.81 5.06
N HIS A 185 9.36 -11.71 3.81
CA HIS A 185 10.22 -11.80 2.64
C HIS A 185 11.34 -10.75 2.66
N PHE A 186 11.00 -9.49 2.89
CA PHE A 186 12.01 -8.44 2.92
C PHE A 186 12.85 -8.43 4.20
N ALA A 187 12.29 -8.86 5.34
CA ALA A 187 13.06 -9.04 6.57
C ALA A 187 14.12 -10.13 6.43
N GLU A 188 13.82 -11.24 5.75
CA GLU A 188 14.78 -12.32 5.45
C GLU A 188 15.94 -11.84 4.54
N LEU A 189 15.68 -10.84 3.68
CA LEU A 189 16.70 -10.19 2.85
C LEU A 189 17.47 -9.09 3.60
N GLY A 190 17.22 -8.89 4.91
CA GLY A 190 17.96 -7.95 5.75
C GLY A 190 17.37 -6.54 5.77
N HIS A 191 16.16 -6.35 5.25
CA HIS A 191 15.45 -5.09 5.37
C HIS A 191 14.77 -4.95 6.72
N THR A 192 14.95 -3.81 7.38
CA THR A 192 14.33 -3.48 8.67
C THR A 192 13.00 -2.76 8.49
N TRP A 193 12.08 -2.98 9.42
CA TRP A 193 10.75 -2.40 9.35
C TRP A 193 10.20 -2.01 10.73
N GLU A 194 9.21 -1.11 10.71
CA GLU A 194 8.51 -0.62 11.89
C GLU A 194 7.01 -0.52 11.65
N VAL A 195 6.25 -0.34 12.73
CA VAL A 195 4.79 -0.15 12.68
C VAL A 195 4.38 1.05 13.52
N ALA A 196 3.48 1.88 12.97
CA ALA A 196 3.05 3.09 13.65
C ALA A 196 2.14 2.80 14.86
N PHE A 197 1.27 1.80 14.74
CA PHE A 197 0.35 1.38 15.79
C PHE A 197 0.51 -0.13 16.02
N PRO A 198 1.48 -0.53 16.87
CA PRO A 198 1.69 -1.95 17.17
C PRO A 198 0.49 -2.53 17.92
N VAL A 199 0.25 -3.84 17.71
CA VAL A 199 -0.71 -4.58 18.52
C VAL A 199 -0.17 -4.67 19.95
N ASP A 200 -0.96 -4.24 20.91
CA ASP A 200 -0.60 -4.37 22.33
C ASP A 200 -0.32 -5.85 22.66
N ARG A 201 0.84 -6.08 23.29
CA ARG A 201 1.30 -7.43 23.69
C ARG A 201 0.84 -7.77 25.09
#